data_7f93e98d04a4b24ee6e02bf9cbe5e320
#
_entry.id   7f93e98d04a4b24ee6e02bf9cbe5e320
#
_cell.length_a   1.000
_cell.length_b   1.000
_cell.length_c   1.000
_cell.angle_alpha   90.00
_cell.angle_beta   90.00
_cell.angle_gamma   90.00
#
_symmetry.space_group_name_H-M   'P 1'
#
loop_
_entity.id
_entity.type
_entity.pdbx_description
1 polymer ?
#
loop_
_entity_poly.entity_id
_entity_poly.type
_entity_poly.pdbx_seq_one_letter_code
_entity_poly.pdbx_strand_id
1 'polypeptide(L)'
;YINLGLVDKNLDITNLLNNYYKKKNHLISIGLTSKEEEYLKNNPIIKVHNESNWPPYNYNINKNPKGFSIDYMNLLASKVGVNIEYISGFSWDEYIEKLKNNEIDVMLNISKTPLRNEIFNFTSSYTKSIDTVFTKKGSNLKKLKDFDGKTIAIIKGFYEEELLKKHYPNIKLISTNDTIESLKKVAFGEVDGAIDSFAVGNYYIQNNLISNVKPAFEIEDERFNLDMHLATNKNNMLLNDILEKAKAKISEEEFIQLKRKWLIE
;
A
#
# COMPACT_ATOMS: atom_id res chain seq x y z
N TYR A 1 -12.27 36.18 31.13
CA TYR A 1 -12.93 34.86 31.02
C TYR A 1 -12.47 33.89 32.11
N ILE A 2 -11.16 33.89 32.47
CA ILE A 2 -10.63 33.04 33.57
C ILE A 2 -11.29 33.39 34.91
N ASN A 3 -11.51 34.69 35.17
CA ASN A 3 -12.17 35.17 36.39
C ASN A 3 -13.67 34.83 36.44
N LEU A 4 -14.29 34.49 35.33
CA LEU A 4 -15.68 34.09 35.24
C LEU A 4 -15.85 32.56 35.29
N GLY A 5 -14.76 31.81 35.50
CA GLY A 5 -14.82 30.33 35.55
C GLY A 5 -15.12 29.66 34.19
N LEU A 6 -15.07 30.43 33.08
CA LEU A 6 -15.41 29.94 31.75
C LEU A 6 -14.24 29.23 31.06
N VAL A 7 -13.04 29.35 31.61
CA VAL A 7 -11.80 28.72 31.10
C VAL A 7 -11.09 28.02 32.26
N ASP A 8 -10.60 26.82 32.03
CA ASP A 8 -9.80 26.09 33.01
C ASP A 8 -8.56 26.91 33.38
N LYS A 9 -8.35 27.12 34.68
CA LYS A 9 -7.18 27.87 35.21
C LYS A 9 -5.84 27.21 34.88
N ASN A 10 -5.86 25.92 34.56
CA ASN A 10 -4.68 25.15 34.17
C ASN A 10 -4.47 25.10 32.65
N LEU A 11 -5.34 25.76 31.86
CA LEU A 11 -5.21 25.80 30.42
C LEU A 11 -4.00 26.68 30.03
N ASP A 12 -2.97 26.06 29.49
CA ASP A 12 -1.81 26.77 28.96
C ASP A 12 -2.13 27.36 27.58
N ILE A 13 -2.74 28.54 27.60
CA ILE A 13 -3.13 29.28 26.38
C ILE A 13 -1.90 29.61 25.53
N THR A 14 -0.75 29.89 26.13
CA THR A 14 0.49 30.21 25.42
C THR A 14 0.96 28.99 24.62
N ASN A 15 0.91 27.82 25.22
CA ASN A 15 1.31 26.56 24.57
C ASN A 15 0.32 26.18 23.43
N LEU A 16 -0.98 26.38 23.65
CA LEU A 16 -2.00 26.20 22.62
C LEU A 16 -1.78 27.14 21.43
N LEU A 17 -1.53 28.41 21.66
CA LEU A 17 -1.26 29.38 20.62
C LEU A 17 0.04 29.06 19.87
N ASN A 18 1.10 28.71 20.58
CA ASN A 18 2.37 28.31 19.97
C ASN A 18 2.21 27.07 19.09
N ASN A 19 1.46 26.07 19.55
CA ASN A 19 1.16 24.87 18.77
C ASN A 19 0.31 25.20 17.54
N TYR A 20 -0.69 26.11 17.69
CA TYR A 20 -1.52 26.57 16.58
C TYR A 20 -0.68 27.28 15.50
N TYR A 21 0.16 28.25 15.90
CA TYR A 21 1.03 28.98 14.97
C TYR A 21 2.08 28.06 14.34
N LYS A 22 2.66 27.15 15.09
CA LYS A 22 3.59 26.14 14.57
C LYS A 22 2.93 25.25 13.52
N LYS A 23 1.72 24.77 13.79
CA LYS A 23 0.93 23.97 12.84
C LYS A 23 0.56 24.77 11.60
N LYS A 24 0.09 26.01 11.76
CA LYS A 24 -0.24 26.91 10.66
C LYS A 24 0.97 27.21 9.77
N ASN A 25 2.10 27.56 10.37
CA ASN A 25 3.33 27.82 9.63
C ASN A 25 3.83 26.56 8.89
N HIS A 26 3.67 25.39 9.49
CA HIS A 26 4.01 24.13 8.84
C HIS A 26 3.13 23.86 7.60
N LEU A 27 1.81 24.03 7.71
CA LEU A 27 0.88 23.88 6.58
C LEU A 27 1.19 24.89 5.45
N ILE A 28 1.49 26.15 5.77
CA ILE A 28 1.92 27.16 4.80
C ILE A 28 3.22 26.73 4.09
N SER A 29 4.15 26.14 4.81
CA SER A 29 5.42 25.63 4.24
C SER A 29 5.23 24.53 3.20
N ILE A 30 4.10 23.79 3.25
CA ILE A 30 3.73 22.73 2.31
C ILE A 30 3.09 23.31 1.04
N GLY A 31 2.57 24.54 1.08
CA GLY A 31 1.92 25.21 -0.04
C GLY A 31 0.49 24.71 -0.28
N LEU A 32 -0.24 24.40 0.79
CA LEU A 32 -1.66 24.06 0.71
C LEU A 32 -2.48 25.29 0.30
N THR A 33 -3.48 25.07 -0.52
CA THR A 33 -4.51 26.07 -0.83
C THR A 33 -5.52 26.18 0.32
N SER A 34 -6.27 27.27 0.36
CA SER A 34 -7.35 27.44 1.37
C SER A 34 -8.38 26.31 1.35
N LYS A 35 -8.68 25.75 0.17
CA LYS A 35 -9.59 24.62 0.01
C LYS A 35 -9.01 23.32 0.61
N GLU A 36 -7.72 23.10 0.42
CA GLU A 36 -7.02 21.94 0.99
C GLU A 36 -6.91 22.04 2.51
N GLU A 37 -6.64 23.24 3.04
CA GLU A 37 -6.64 23.49 4.48
C GLU A 37 -8.04 23.26 5.09
N GLU A 38 -9.09 23.73 4.43
CA GLU A 38 -10.47 23.50 4.83
C GLU A 38 -10.83 22.02 4.78
N TYR A 39 -10.40 21.31 3.73
CA TYR A 39 -10.59 19.86 3.62
C TYR A 39 -9.96 19.12 4.82
N LEU A 40 -8.71 19.41 5.16
CA LEU A 40 -8.03 18.78 6.29
C LEU A 40 -8.66 19.12 7.64
N LYS A 41 -9.18 20.34 7.79
CA LYS A 41 -9.91 20.74 9.00
C LYS A 41 -11.21 19.96 9.17
N ASN A 42 -11.91 19.70 8.08
CA ASN A 42 -13.18 18.97 8.08
C ASN A 42 -12.98 17.46 8.11
N ASN A 43 -11.78 16.97 7.71
CA ASN A 43 -11.41 15.55 7.69
C ASN A 43 -10.11 15.34 8.49
N PRO A 44 -10.14 15.48 9.84
CA PRO A 44 -8.94 15.37 10.67
C PRO A 44 -8.42 13.94 10.82
N ILE A 45 -9.20 12.95 10.39
CA ILE A 45 -8.86 11.53 10.38
C ILE A 45 -9.01 11.03 8.94
N ILE A 46 -7.97 10.41 8.41
CA ILE A 46 -7.94 9.77 7.10
C ILE A 46 -7.98 8.27 7.29
N LYS A 47 -8.95 7.60 6.67
CA LYS A 47 -9.09 6.15 6.70
C LYS A 47 -8.24 5.52 5.61
N VAL A 48 -7.30 4.68 6.02
CA VAL A 48 -6.30 4.10 5.13
C VAL A 48 -6.36 2.58 5.16
N HIS A 49 -6.30 1.97 4.00
CA HIS A 49 -6.18 0.53 3.80
C HIS A 49 -4.96 -0.05 4.57
N ASN A 50 -5.20 -1.10 5.33
CA ASN A 50 -4.16 -1.88 5.97
C ASN A 50 -4.30 -3.35 5.60
N GLU A 51 -3.44 -3.81 4.71
CA GLU A 51 -3.26 -5.22 4.37
C GLU A 51 -2.69 -5.94 5.59
N SER A 52 -3.33 -7.00 6.05
CA SER A 52 -2.90 -7.60 7.31
C SER A 52 -1.64 -8.45 7.21
N ASN A 53 -1.24 -8.86 6.00
CA ASN A 53 -0.25 -9.93 5.77
C ASN A 53 0.58 -9.77 4.49
N TRP A 54 0.95 -8.54 4.15
CA TRP A 54 1.81 -8.25 2.99
C TRP A 54 3.15 -7.59 3.39
N PRO A 55 4.01 -8.29 4.20
CA PRO A 55 5.32 -7.80 4.61
C PRO A 55 6.31 -7.76 3.44
N PRO A 56 7.29 -6.86 3.40
CA PRO A 56 7.59 -5.83 4.40
C PRO A 56 6.83 -4.51 4.21
N TYR A 57 5.85 -4.46 3.30
CA TYR A 57 5.19 -3.21 2.92
C TYR A 57 4.03 -2.82 3.82
N ASN A 58 3.06 -3.72 4.02
CA ASN A 58 1.80 -3.44 4.69
C ASN A 58 1.28 -4.72 5.38
N TYR A 59 1.44 -4.80 6.70
CA TYR A 59 1.07 -5.99 7.46
C TYR A 59 0.84 -5.64 8.93
N ASN A 60 0.45 -6.62 9.74
CA ASN A 60 0.19 -6.43 11.16
C ASN A 60 1.10 -7.28 12.04
N ILE A 61 1.59 -6.68 13.12
CA ILE A 61 2.20 -7.40 14.24
C ILE A 61 1.35 -7.12 15.48
N ASN A 62 0.77 -8.15 16.07
CA ASN A 62 -0.12 -8.02 17.23
C ASN A 62 -1.24 -7.00 16.99
N LYS A 63 -1.88 -7.05 15.81
CA LYS A 63 -2.94 -6.13 15.35
C LYS A 63 -2.47 -4.67 15.13
N ASN A 64 -1.18 -4.39 15.21
CA ASN A 64 -0.65 -3.06 14.94
C ASN A 64 -0.11 -2.99 13.51
N PRO A 65 -0.54 -2.02 12.71
CA PRO A 65 -0.04 -1.80 11.36
C PRO A 65 1.46 -1.54 11.34
N LYS A 66 2.17 -2.22 10.44
CA LYS A 66 3.61 -2.16 10.26
C LYS A 66 3.96 -2.24 8.78
N GLY A 67 5.14 -1.76 8.43
CA GLY A 67 5.71 -1.91 7.10
C GLY A 67 6.11 -0.59 6.46
N PHE A 68 6.79 -0.72 5.32
CA PHE A 68 7.29 0.41 4.57
C PHE A 68 6.19 1.40 4.19
N SER A 69 5.07 0.90 3.66
CA SER A 69 3.97 1.76 3.20
C SER A 69 3.18 2.36 4.35
N ILE A 70 3.10 1.67 5.50
CA ILE A 70 2.50 2.19 6.72
C ILE A 70 3.33 3.37 7.25
N ASP A 71 4.65 3.19 7.38
CA ASP A 71 5.53 4.27 7.84
C ASP A 71 5.60 5.44 6.84
N TYR A 72 5.56 5.14 5.52
CA TYR A 72 5.46 6.17 4.48
C TYR A 72 4.18 7.00 4.62
N MET A 73 3.03 6.35 4.81
CA MET A 73 1.75 7.04 5.01
C MET A 73 1.74 7.87 6.31
N ASN A 74 2.30 7.33 7.39
CA ASN A 74 2.45 8.07 8.64
C ASN A 74 3.34 9.32 8.48
N LEU A 75 4.41 9.21 7.69
CA LEU A 75 5.28 10.33 7.38
C LEU A 75 4.51 11.41 6.58
N LEU A 76 3.74 11.04 5.56
CA LEU A 76 2.89 11.97 4.83
C LEU A 76 1.87 12.65 5.75
N ALA A 77 1.18 11.89 6.59
CA ALA A 77 0.21 12.42 7.56
C ALA A 77 0.85 13.43 8.52
N SER A 78 2.08 13.17 8.96
CA SER A 78 2.84 14.10 9.82
C SER A 78 3.14 15.43 9.14
N LYS A 79 3.37 15.42 7.81
CA LYS A 79 3.64 16.65 7.03
C LYS A 79 2.40 17.54 6.95
N VAL A 80 1.21 16.98 6.92
CA VAL A 80 -0.06 17.74 6.80
C VAL A 80 -0.85 17.84 8.10
N GLY A 81 -0.42 17.17 9.16
CA GLY A 81 -0.99 17.28 10.50
C GLY A 81 -2.36 16.61 10.66
N VAL A 82 -2.59 15.48 9.99
CA VAL A 82 -3.79 14.65 10.15
C VAL A 82 -3.48 13.36 10.90
N ASN A 83 -4.52 12.72 11.44
CA ASN A 83 -4.43 11.40 12.03
C ASN A 83 -4.82 10.33 11.00
N ILE A 84 -4.27 9.13 11.16
CA ILE A 84 -4.63 7.98 10.33
C ILE A 84 -5.43 6.98 11.16
N GLU A 85 -6.52 6.49 10.57
CA GLU A 85 -7.23 5.30 11.01
C GLU A 85 -6.97 4.18 10.00
N TYR A 86 -6.23 3.16 10.41
CA TYR A 86 -5.97 2.02 9.55
C TYR A 86 -7.12 1.02 9.60
N ILE A 87 -7.69 0.73 8.45
CA ILE A 87 -8.81 -0.20 8.28
C ILE A 87 -8.27 -1.54 7.77
N SER A 88 -8.44 -2.60 8.56
CA SER A 88 -7.94 -3.94 8.28
C SER A 88 -9.04 -5.00 8.30
N GLY A 89 -8.72 -6.22 7.85
CA GLY A 89 -9.62 -7.38 7.94
C GLY A 89 -10.44 -7.64 6.67
N PHE A 90 -10.07 -7.05 5.56
CA PHE A 90 -10.71 -7.24 4.25
C PHE A 90 -9.72 -7.82 3.25
N SER A 91 -10.22 -8.45 2.18
CA SER A 91 -9.43 -8.87 1.03
C SER A 91 -9.11 -7.68 0.11
N TRP A 92 -8.13 -7.85 -0.78
CA TRP A 92 -7.72 -6.79 -1.70
C TRP A 92 -8.86 -6.27 -2.58
N ASP A 93 -9.67 -7.14 -3.13
CA ASP A 93 -10.81 -6.75 -3.95
C ASP A 93 -11.90 -6.03 -3.14
N GLU A 94 -12.09 -6.39 -1.87
CA GLU A 94 -12.98 -5.65 -0.96
C GLU A 94 -12.46 -4.24 -0.67
N TYR A 95 -11.14 -4.06 -0.51
CA TYR A 95 -10.56 -2.72 -0.35
C TYR A 95 -10.73 -1.86 -1.60
N ILE A 96 -10.60 -2.43 -2.81
CA ILE A 96 -10.88 -1.74 -4.06
C ILE A 96 -12.32 -1.20 -4.07
N GLU A 97 -13.31 -2.02 -3.70
CA GLU A 97 -14.70 -1.59 -3.61
C GLU A 97 -14.92 -0.55 -2.49
N LYS A 98 -14.26 -0.71 -1.34
CA LYS A 98 -14.34 0.28 -0.25
C LYS A 98 -13.81 1.66 -0.66
N LEU A 99 -12.70 1.72 -1.38
CA LEU A 99 -12.18 2.99 -1.91
C LEU A 99 -13.15 3.61 -2.93
N LYS A 100 -13.71 2.80 -3.81
CA LYS A 100 -14.69 3.22 -4.80
C LYS A 100 -15.98 3.77 -4.17
N ASN A 101 -16.39 3.21 -3.05
CA ASN A 101 -17.58 3.61 -2.30
C ASN A 101 -17.31 4.69 -1.23
N ASN A 102 -16.09 5.24 -1.13
CA ASN A 102 -15.68 6.20 -0.10
C ASN A 102 -15.81 5.69 1.33
N GLU A 103 -15.69 4.38 1.54
CA GLU A 103 -15.64 3.78 2.88
C GLU A 103 -14.24 3.85 3.49
N ILE A 104 -13.20 3.93 2.63
CA ILE A 104 -11.84 4.31 2.97
C ILE A 104 -11.41 5.46 2.07
N ASP A 105 -10.42 6.24 2.49
CA ASP A 105 -9.95 7.44 1.79
C ASP A 105 -8.74 7.19 0.92
N VAL A 106 -7.84 6.27 1.35
CA VAL A 106 -6.56 5.98 0.68
C VAL A 106 -6.29 4.49 0.65
N MET A 107 -5.92 3.98 -0.54
CA MET A 107 -5.25 2.69 -0.68
C MET A 107 -3.74 2.86 -0.83
N LEU A 108 -3.00 1.99 -0.14
CA LEU A 108 -1.55 1.82 -0.26
C LEU A 108 -1.22 0.72 -1.27
N ASN A 109 0.02 0.69 -1.76
CA ASN A 109 0.57 -0.43 -2.55
C ASN A 109 -0.23 -0.77 -3.82
N ILE A 110 -0.86 0.20 -4.43
CA ILE A 110 -1.71 -0.02 -5.59
C ILE A 110 -0.99 0.37 -6.88
N SER A 111 -0.98 -0.56 -7.84
CA SER A 111 -0.45 -0.30 -9.18
C SER A 111 -1.49 0.42 -10.03
N LYS A 112 -1.01 1.41 -10.81
CA LYS A 112 -1.84 2.18 -11.73
C LYS A 112 -2.00 1.40 -13.03
N THR A 113 -3.24 1.02 -13.35
CA THR A 113 -3.61 0.44 -14.64
C THR A 113 -4.58 1.35 -15.38
N PRO A 114 -4.75 1.20 -16.71
CA PRO A 114 -5.73 1.98 -17.46
C PRO A 114 -7.13 1.90 -16.84
N LEU A 115 -7.59 0.69 -16.49
CA LEU A 115 -8.91 0.46 -15.90
C LEU A 115 -9.05 1.14 -14.52
N ARG A 116 -8.05 1.00 -13.65
CA ARG A 116 -8.06 1.64 -12.33
C ARG A 116 -7.99 3.16 -12.43
N ASN A 117 -7.31 3.70 -13.44
CA ASN A 117 -7.20 5.15 -13.65
C ASN A 117 -8.55 5.82 -14.03
N GLU A 118 -9.53 5.04 -14.48
CA GLU A 118 -10.88 5.56 -14.73
C GLU A 118 -11.64 5.82 -13.44
N ILE A 119 -11.37 5.07 -12.37
CA ILE A 119 -12.13 5.08 -11.11
C ILE A 119 -11.38 5.66 -9.92
N PHE A 120 -10.06 5.83 -10.00
CA PHE A 120 -9.22 6.37 -8.94
C PHE A 120 -8.31 7.49 -9.43
N ASN A 121 -7.89 8.35 -8.50
CA ASN A 121 -6.74 9.24 -8.65
C ASN A 121 -5.52 8.55 -8.05
N PHE A 122 -4.36 8.76 -8.63
CA PHE A 122 -3.09 8.20 -8.17
C PHE A 122 -2.11 9.30 -7.86
N THR A 123 -1.38 9.16 -6.76
CA THR A 123 -0.17 9.95 -6.53
C THR A 123 0.93 9.51 -7.51
N SER A 124 2.00 10.27 -7.63
CA SER A 124 3.24 9.76 -8.21
C SER A 124 3.73 8.53 -7.41
N SER A 125 4.46 7.63 -8.06
CA SER A 125 4.93 6.40 -7.42
C SER A 125 5.88 6.68 -6.24
N TYR A 126 5.86 5.83 -5.23
CA TYR A 126 6.76 5.95 -4.08
C TYR A 126 7.66 4.72 -3.87
N THR A 127 7.33 3.61 -4.51
CA THR A 127 8.16 2.40 -4.54
C THR A 127 7.79 1.53 -5.73
N LYS A 128 8.55 0.47 -5.95
CA LYS A 128 8.32 -0.53 -6.99
C LYS A 128 8.40 -1.91 -6.38
N SER A 129 7.56 -2.82 -6.86
CA SER A 129 7.67 -4.25 -6.60
C SER A 129 8.25 -4.96 -7.80
N ILE A 130 8.91 -6.08 -7.54
CA ILE A 130 9.38 -7.01 -8.58
C ILE A 130 8.46 -8.22 -8.56
N ASP A 131 7.67 -8.38 -9.62
CA ASP A 131 6.76 -9.52 -9.75
C ASP A 131 7.55 -10.77 -10.05
N THR A 132 7.38 -11.76 -9.20
CA THR A 132 8.14 -12.99 -9.21
C THR A 132 7.22 -14.20 -9.23
N VAL A 133 7.59 -15.18 -10.03
CA VAL A 133 6.94 -16.49 -10.00
C VAL A 133 7.62 -17.37 -8.95
N PHE A 134 6.81 -17.89 -8.04
CA PHE A 134 7.23 -18.84 -7.02
C PHE A 134 6.79 -20.25 -7.41
N THR A 135 7.69 -21.21 -7.29
CA THR A 135 7.42 -22.62 -7.61
C THR A 135 7.92 -23.54 -6.52
N LYS A 136 7.50 -24.80 -6.58
CA LYS A 136 8.08 -25.84 -5.71
C LYS A 136 9.58 -26.03 -6.00
N LYS A 137 10.38 -26.28 -4.99
CA LYS A 137 11.78 -26.66 -5.17
C LYS A 137 11.88 -27.88 -6.10
N GLY A 138 12.80 -27.84 -7.07
CA GLY A 138 12.92 -28.88 -8.09
C GLY A 138 12.12 -28.60 -9.38
N SER A 139 11.28 -27.58 -9.43
CA SER A 139 10.63 -27.16 -10.68
C SER A 139 11.65 -26.62 -11.68
N ASN A 140 11.44 -26.92 -12.96
CA ASN A 140 12.26 -26.47 -14.09
C ASN A 140 11.60 -25.34 -14.90
N LEU A 141 10.47 -24.78 -14.41
CA LEU A 141 9.78 -23.67 -15.05
C LEU A 141 10.60 -22.38 -14.86
N LYS A 142 10.87 -21.65 -15.97
CA LYS A 142 11.79 -20.51 -15.99
C LYS A 142 11.19 -19.23 -16.57
N LYS A 143 10.03 -19.30 -17.19
CA LYS A 143 9.32 -18.15 -17.81
C LYS A 143 7.82 -18.41 -17.85
N LEU A 144 7.00 -17.35 -17.97
CA LEU A 144 5.55 -17.47 -18.00
C LEU A 144 5.03 -18.43 -19.08
N LYS A 145 5.67 -18.48 -20.24
CA LYS A 145 5.28 -19.38 -21.32
C LYS A 145 5.40 -20.87 -20.95
N ASP A 146 6.25 -21.23 -20.00
CA ASP A 146 6.38 -22.62 -19.55
C ASP A 146 5.15 -23.08 -18.74
N PHE A 147 4.28 -22.13 -18.38
CA PHE A 147 3.00 -22.40 -17.70
C PHE A 147 1.82 -22.60 -18.65
N ASP A 148 2.00 -22.64 -19.96
CA ASP A 148 0.92 -22.98 -20.90
C ASP A 148 0.32 -24.34 -20.52
N GLY A 149 -1.00 -24.34 -20.25
CA GLY A 149 -1.76 -25.51 -19.78
C GLY A 149 -1.62 -25.83 -18.28
N LYS A 150 -0.79 -25.11 -17.55
CA LYS A 150 -0.54 -25.27 -16.11
C LYS A 150 -1.33 -24.26 -15.27
N THR A 151 -1.20 -24.36 -13.96
CA THR A 151 -1.93 -23.57 -12.98
C THR A 151 -1.03 -22.56 -12.27
N ILE A 152 -1.54 -21.33 -12.12
CA ILE A 152 -0.92 -20.27 -11.29
C ILE A 152 -1.93 -19.79 -10.26
N ALA A 153 -1.54 -19.78 -8.98
CA ALA A 153 -2.26 -19.07 -7.94
C ALA A 153 -1.98 -17.57 -8.03
N ILE A 154 -3.04 -16.77 -7.97
CA ILE A 154 -2.99 -15.31 -8.00
C ILE A 154 -3.97 -14.72 -7.00
N ILE A 155 -3.58 -13.65 -6.31
CA ILE A 155 -4.47 -12.96 -5.38
C ILE A 155 -5.56 -12.25 -6.20
N LYS A 156 -6.81 -12.50 -5.83
CA LYS A 156 -7.97 -11.95 -6.50
C LYS A 156 -7.93 -10.42 -6.54
N GLY A 157 -8.12 -9.86 -7.73
CA GLY A 157 -8.12 -8.42 -7.95
C GLY A 157 -6.73 -7.77 -8.05
N PHE A 158 -5.65 -8.53 -7.94
CA PHE A 158 -4.32 -8.04 -8.28
C PHE A 158 -4.24 -7.75 -9.79
N TYR A 159 -3.44 -6.76 -10.19
CA TYR A 159 -3.35 -6.34 -11.60
C TYR A 159 -2.75 -7.43 -12.50
N GLU A 160 -1.94 -8.30 -11.95
CA GLU A 160 -1.33 -9.44 -12.65
C GLU A 160 -2.40 -10.45 -13.11
N GLU A 161 -3.52 -10.57 -12.35
CA GLU A 161 -4.66 -11.40 -12.76
C GLU A 161 -5.25 -10.93 -14.09
N GLU A 162 -5.42 -9.61 -14.25
CA GLU A 162 -5.91 -8.99 -15.48
C GLU A 162 -4.94 -9.22 -16.64
N LEU A 163 -3.63 -9.00 -16.41
CA LEU A 163 -2.59 -9.20 -17.42
C LEU A 163 -2.50 -10.66 -17.87
N LEU A 164 -2.54 -11.61 -16.94
CA LEU A 164 -2.48 -13.03 -17.26
C LEU A 164 -3.69 -13.47 -18.09
N LYS A 165 -4.90 -13.08 -17.71
CA LYS A 165 -6.11 -13.37 -18.47
C LYS A 165 -6.04 -12.86 -19.91
N LYS A 166 -5.49 -11.67 -20.09
CA LYS A 166 -5.43 -10.99 -21.40
C LYS A 166 -4.31 -11.52 -22.29
N HIS A 167 -3.13 -11.77 -21.73
CA HIS A 167 -1.91 -12.00 -22.52
C HIS A 167 -1.37 -13.44 -22.42
N TYR A 168 -1.83 -14.20 -21.43
CA TYR A 168 -1.44 -15.59 -21.18
C TYR A 168 -2.66 -16.49 -20.97
N PRO A 169 -3.62 -16.51 -21.92
CA PRO A 169 -4.93 -17.18 -21.72
C PRO A 169 -4.85 -18.70 -21.55
N ASN A 170 -3.70 -19.30 -21.90
CA ASN A 170 -3.47 -20.72 -21.71
C ASN A 170 -3.07 -21.12 -20.29
N ILE A 171 -2.76 -20.14 -19.42
CA ILE A 171 -2.49 -20.37 -18.01
C ILE A 171 -3.82 -20.46 -17.27
N LYS A 172 -3.97 -21.49 -16.46
CA LYS A 172 -5.15 -21.64 -15.60
C LYS A 172 -4.94 -20.90 -14.28
N LEU A 173 -5.76 -19.89 -14.01
CA LEU A 173 -5.64 -19.09 -12.81
C LEU A 173 -6.50 -19.66 -11.68
N ILE A 174 -5.91 -19.76 -10.49
CA ILE A 174 -6.57 -20.13 -9.23
C ILE A 174 -6.52 -18.91 -8.32
N SER A 175 -7.69 -18.33 -8.08
CA SER A 175 -7.79 -17.15 -7.19
C SER A 175 -7.55 -17.53 -5.74
N THR A 176 -6.82 -16.67 -5.03
CA THR A 176 -6.50 -16.78 -3.60
C THR A 176 -6.80 -15.46 -2.91
N ASN A 177 -6.84 -15.48 -1.58
CA ASN A 177 -7.12 -14.28 -0.79
C ASN A 177 -5.84 -13.53 -0.39
N ASP A 178 -4.71 -14.24 -0.27
CA ASP A 178 -3.45 -13.66 0.16
C ASP A 178 -2.23 -14.47 -0.32
N THR A 179 -1.04 -13.91 -0.11
CA THR A 179 0.25 -14.53 -0.45
C THR A 179 0.46 -15.86 0.23
N ILE A 180 0.05 -15.99 1.50
CA ILE A 180 0.25 -17.22 2.28
C ILE A 180 -0.56 -18.36 1.66
N GLU A 181 -1.81 -18.11 1.30
CA GLU A 181 -2.66 -19.09 0.63
C GLU A 181 -2.05 -19.52 -0.71
N SER A 182 -1.60 -18.55 -1.52
CA SER A 182 -0.97 -18.80 -2.81
C SER A 182 0.26 -19.71 -2.67
N LEU A 183 1.17 -19.37 -1.76
CA LEU A 183 2.40 -20.15 -1.54
C LEU A 183 2.12 -21.53 -0.94
N LYS A 184 1.11 -21.68 -0.07
CA LYS A 184 0.67 -22.99 0.44
C LYS A 184 0.16 -23.89 -0.67
N LYS A 185 -0.65 -23.36 -1.60
CA LYS A 185 -1.10 -24.13 -2.77
C LYS A 185 0.06 -24.63 -3.63
N VAL A 186 1.11 -23.82 -3.81
CA VAL A 186 2.35 -24.27 -4.46
C VAL A 186 3.04 -25.36 -3.63
N ALA A 187 3.19 -25.15 -2.33
CA ALA A 187 3.86 -26.10 -1.44
C ALA A 187 3.19 -27.48 -1.42
N PHE A 188 1.87 -27.54 -1.43
CA PHE A 188 1.08 -28.76 -1.47
C PHE A 188 0.97 -29.38 -2.87
N GLY A 189 1.38 -28.65 -3.93
CA GLY A 189 1.28 -29.12 -5.31
C GLY A 189 -0.13 -29.02 -5.88
N GLU A 190 -0.98 -28.18 -5.31
CA GLU A 190 -2.32 -27.87 -5.82
C GLU A 190 -2.26 -26.98 -7.07
N VAL A 191 -1.17 -26.19 -7.19
CA VAL A 191 -0.87 -25.35 -8.37
C VAL A 191 0.62 -25.49 -8.73
N ASP A 192 0.95 -25.19 -9.99
CA ASP A 192 2.33 -25.28 -10.51
C ASP A 192 3.18 -24.07 -10.09
N GLY A 193 2.57 -22.93 -9.85
CA GLY A 193 3.24 -21.71 -9.38
C GLY A 193 2.30 -20.69 -8.77
N ALA A 194 2.87 -19.63 -8.20
CA ALA A 194 2.16 -18.45 -7.73
C ALA A 194 2.92 -17.20 -8.16
N ILE A 195 2.20 -16.09 -8.35
CA ILE A 195 2.80 -14.78 -8.62
C ILE A 195 2.53 -13.86 -7.45
N ASP A 196 3.57 -13.18 -7.00
CA ASP A 196 3.51 -12.10 -6.01
C ASP A 196 4.81 -11.28 -6.06
N SER A 197 4.87 -10.20 -5.29
CA SER A 197 6.09 -9.46 -5.02
C SER A 197 7.21 -10.37 -4.51
N PHE A 198 8.41 -10.25 -5.09
CA PHE A 198 9.59 -10.95 -4.60
C PHE A 198 9.79 -10.78 -3.10
N ALA A 199 9.72 -9.51 -2.64
CA ALA A 199 9.97 -9.19 -1.23
C ALA A 199 8.97 -9.89 -0.30
N VAL A 200 7.69 -9.93 -0.68
CA VAL A 200 6.62 -10.54 0.13
C VAL A 200 6.76 -12.05 0.16
N GLY A 201 6.87 -12.68 -1.00
CA GLY A 201 7.03 -14.13 -1.09
C GLY A 201 8.30 -14.61 -0.40
N ASN A 202 9.42 -13.90 -0.60
CA ASN A 202 10.70 -14.26 0.02
C ASN A 202 10.67 -14.10 1.55
N TYR A 203 10.00 -13.08 2.08
CA TYR A 203 9.78 -12.92 3.50
C TYR A 203 9.17 -14.19 4.13
N TYR A 204 8.10 -14.73 3.54
CA TYR A 204 7.45 -15.93 4.04
C TYR A 204 8.31 -17.18 3.91
N ILE A 205 9.08 -17.29 2.83
CA ILE A 205 10.00 -18.41 2.63
C ILE A 205 11.13 -18.38 3.66
N GLN A 206 11.75 -17.22 3.89
CA GLN A 206 12.88 -17.06 4.83
C GLN A 206 12.47 -17.27 6.29
N ASN A 207 11.26 -16.85 6.66
CA ASN A 207 10.76 -17.06 8.02
C ASN A 207 10.25 -18.49 8.28
N ASN A 208 10.64 -19.45 7.46
CA ASN A 208 10.32 -20.88 7.56
C ASN A 208 8.81 -21.19 7.56
N LEU A 209 8.00 -20.30 7.07
CA LEU A 209 6.57 -20.55 6.96
C LEU A 209 6.26 -21.52 5.82
N ILE A 210 7.09 -21.51 4.74
CA ILE A 210 6.88 -22.37 3.56
C ILE A 210 8.23 -22.78 2.97
N SER A 211 8.84 -23.85 3.48
CA SER A 211 10.23 -24.22 3.20
C SER A 211 10.51 -24.93 1.87
N ASN A 212 9.48 -25.49 1.20
CA ASN A 212 9.65 -26.25 -0.05
C ASN A 212 9.31 -25.44 -1.32
N VAL A 213 9.07 -24.16 -1.17
CA VAL A 213 8.85 -23.20 -2.25
C VAL A 213 10.12 -22.36 -2.45
N LYS A 214 10.34 -21.90 -3.65
CA LYS A 214 11.43 -20.97 -3.99
C LYS A 214 10.93 -19.89 -4.97
N PRO A 215 11.53 -18.70 -4.98
CA PRO A 215 11.44 -17.82 -6.14
C PRO A 215 12.08 -18.54 -7.34
N ALA A 216 11.39 -18.59 -8.46
CA ALA A 216 11.83 -19.26 -9.67
C ALA A 216 12.45 -18.29 -10.66
N PHE A 217 11.75 -17.20 -10.98
CA PHE A 217 12.20 -16.15 -11.89
C PHE A 217 11.39 -14.87 -11.69
N GLU A 218 12.01 -13.72 -11.98
CA GLU A 218 11.33 -12.46 -12.19
C GLU A 218 10.57 -12.47 -13.52
N ILE A 219 9.43 -11.82 -13.56
CA ILE A 219 8.67 -11.70 -14.81
C ILE A 219 9.31 -10.60 -15.65
N GLU A 220 9.88 -10.98 -16.79
CA GLU A 220 10.59 -10.05 -17.71
C GLU A 220 9.65 -9.23 -18.60
N ASP A 221 8.36 -9.54 -18.63
CA ASP A 221 7.38 -8.81 -19.42
C ASP A 221 7.16 -7.41 -18.85
N GLU A 222 7.42 -6.36 -19.65
CA GLU A 222 7.34 -4.94 -19.26
C GLU A 222 5.98 -4.51 -18.70
N ARG A 223 4.92 -5.26 -18.98
CA ARG A 223 3.56 -5.01 -18.47
C ARG A 223 3.43 -5.32 -16.99
N PHE A 224 4.31 -6.16 -16.47
CA PHE A 224 4.45 -6.47 -15.05
C PHE A 224 5.46 -5.51 -14.38
N ASN A 225 5.76 -5.72 -13.12
CA ASN A 225 6.69 -4.89 -12.34
C ASN A 225 6.29 -3.41 -12.31
N LEU A 226 4.99 -3.15 -12.18
CA LEU A 226 4.48 -1.79 -12.13
C LEU A 226 4.89 -1.07 -10.83
N ASP A 227 5.01 0.23 -10.93
CA ASP A 227 5.21 1.09 -9.77
C ASP A 227 4.01 1.05 -8.82
N MET A 228 4.29 1.23 -7.53
CA MET A 228 3.27 1.34 -6.48
C MET A 228 2.99 2.79 -6.15
N HIS A 229 1.72 3.09 -6.00
CA HIS A 229 1.17 4.41 -5.74
C HIS A 229 0.26 4.39 -4.51
N LEU A 230 -0.10 5.57 -4.03
CA LEU A 230 -1.31 5.77 -3.25
C LEU A 230 -2.46 6.05 -4.20
N ALA A 231 -3.65 5.58 -3.88
CA ALA A 231 -4.86 5.91 -4.63
C ALA A 231 -5.94 6.49 -3.73
N THR A 232 -6.69 7.44 -4.28
CA THR A 232 -7.89 8.03 -3.68
C THR A 232 -9.07 7.83 -4.61
N ASN A 233 -10.29 7.94 -4.09
CA ASN A 233 -11.49 7.92 -4.94
C ASN A 233 -11.41 9.00 -6.02
N LYS A 234 -11.94 8.72 -7.21
CA LYS A 234 -11.89 9.64 -8.37
C LYS A 234 -12.47 11.01 -8.06
N ASN A 235 -13.47 11.07 -7.21
CA ASN A 235 -14.13 12.33 -6.82
C ASN A 235 -13.37 13.08 -5.71
N ASN A 236 -12.30 12.51 -5.13
CA ASN A 236 -11.51 13.11 -4.07
C ASN A 236 -10.12 13.54 -4.55
N MET A 237 -10.07 14.41 -5.54
CA MET A 237 -8.82 14.97 -6.08
C MET A 237 -8.10 15.84 -5.03
N LEU A 238 -8.83 16.53 -4.15
CA LEU A 238 -8.22 17.36 -3.11
C LEU A 238 -7.28 16.57 -2.21
N LEU A 239 -7.71 15.38 -1.76
CA LEU A 239 -6.85 14.53 -0.93
C LEU A 239 -5.63 14.03 -1.72
N ASN A 240 -5.80 13.68 -2.99
CA ASN A 240 -4.69 13.29 -3.85
C ASN A 240 -3.64 14.40 -3.97
N ASP A 241 -4.08 15.63 -4.22
CA ASP A 241 -3.19 16.80 -4.36
C ASP A 241 -2.48 17.12 -3.03
N ILE A 242 -3.18 17.00 -1.90
CA ILE A 242 -2.59 17.16 -0.57
C ILE A 242 -1.48 16.11 -0.34
N LEU A 243 -1.73 14.85 -0.68
CA LEU A 243 -0.73 13.77 -0.54
C LEU A 243 0.50 14.00 -1.43
N GLU A 244 0.31 14.48 -2.66
CA GLU A 244 1.42 14.85 -3.56
C GLU A 244 2.25 16.01 -2.98
N LYS A 245 1.62 17.03 -2.43
CA LYS A 245 2.30 18.14 -1.77
C LYS A 245 3.05 17.68 -0.53
N ALA A 246 2.45 16.80 0.27
CA ALA A 246 3.11 16.19 1.42
C ALA A 246 4.35 15.37 1.00
N LYS A 247 4.22 14.58 -0.06
CA LYS A 247 5.33 13.80 -0.63
C LYS A 247 6.50 14.69 -1.03
N ALA A 248 6.24 15.82 -1.69
CA ALA A 248 7.26 16.77 -2.10
C ALA A 248 8.04 17.39 -0.91
N LYS A 249 7.55 17.23 0.32
CA LYS A 249 8.22 17.69 1.55
C LYS A 249 8.93 16.59 2.33
N ILE A 250 8.92 15.36 1.84
CA ILE A 250 9.78 14.31 2.36
C ILE A 250 11.19 14.57 1.84
N SER A 251 12.14 14.71 2.77
CA SER A 251 13.53 14.86 2.39
C SER A 251 14.12 13.55 1.85
N GLU A 252 15.16 13.64 1.07
CA GLU A 252 15.88 12.46 0.58
C GLU A 252 16.38 11.59 1.73
N GLU A 253 16.87 12.21 2.81
CA GLU A 253 17.33 11.51 4.00
C GLU A 253 16.19 10.74 4.70
N GLU A 254 15.04 11.37 4.93
CA GLU A 254 13.86 10.70 5.51
C GLU A 254 13.46 9.49 4.68
N PHE A 255 13.46 9.62 3.35
CA PHE A 255 13.09 8.53 2.47
C PHE A 255 14.13 7.41 2.43
N ILE A 256 15.43 7.73 2.46
CA ILE A 256 16.52 6.75 2.57
C ILE A 256 16.41 5.97 3.88
N GLN A 257 16.19 6.66 5.02
CA GLN A 257 16.03 6.01 6.33
C GLN A 257 14.82 5.05 6.31
N LEU A 258 13.72 5.45 5.69
CA LEU A 258 12.55 4.61 5.54
C LEU A 258 12.85 3.34 4.72
N LYS A 259 13.55 3.48 3.60
CA LYS A 259 14.00 2.33 2.79
C LYS A 259 14.94 1.41 3.55
N ARG A 260 15.92 1.97 4.25
CA ARG A 260 16.88 1.18 5.05
C ARG A 260 16.19 0.37 6.14
N LYS A 261 15.15 0.94 6.75
CA LYS A 261 14.39 0.25 7.80
C LYS A 261 13.66 -0.99 7.30
N TRP A 262 13.18 -0.97 6.05
CA TRP A 262 12.21 -1.97 5.57
C TRP A 262 12.64 -2.77 4.34
N LEU A 263 13.41 -2.17 3.42
CA LEU A 263 13.65 -2.71 2.07
C LEU A 263 15.12 -3.02 1.78
N ILE A 264 16.06 -2.59 2.61
CA ILE A 264 17.49 -2.82 2.43
C ILE A 264 17.97 -3.68 3.59
N GLU A 265 18.40 -4.90 3.30
CA GLU A 265 19.13 -5.76 4.20
C GLU A 265 20.59 -5.33 4.32
#